data_378604b31be18c3c389933c8c03721cd
#
_entry.id   378604b31be18c3c389933c8c03721cd
#
_cell.length_a   1.000
_cell.length_b   1.000
_cell.length_c   1.000
_cell.angle_alpha   90.00
_cell.angle_beta   90.00
_cell.angle_gamma   90.00
#
_symmetry.space_group_name_H-M   'P 1'
#
loop_
_entity.id
_entity.type
_entity.pdbx_description
1 polymer ?
#
loop_
_entity_poly.entity_id
_entity_poly.type
_entity_poly.pdbx_seq_one_letter_code
_entity_poly.pdbx_strand_id
1 'polypeptide(L)'
;MISFPVSPLFVPANKLDWIEKAVTSEADGLILDLEDSVPIKEKNKTRGELTNYLSSQKITTPFFIRTNPLTSKEGKEDLSLLEVAGENFIGLMVPKIEDPAELMGLPETLKVVILVETPAAIENLASLAAEKRVYGIALGGADLSAELGSDMSWDSLLYSRSKIVTHASINGVFSIDS
;
A
#
# COMPACT_ATOMS: atom_id res chain seq x y z
N MET A 1 12.42 2.35 16.64
CA MET A 1 11.06 2.28 16.05
C MET A 1 11.16 3.00 14.71
N ILE A 2 10.90 2.32 13.58
CA ILE A 2 10.93 2.95 12.25
C ILE A 2 9.74 3.92 12.21
N SER A 3 10.00 5.21 11.94
CA SER A 3 8.95 6.21 11.77
C SER A 3 8.25 5.98 10.41
N PHE A 4 7.01 6.47 10.28
CA PHE A 4 6.33 6.48 8.98
C PHE A 4 7.07 7.44 8.03
N PRO A 5 7.41 7.03 6.79
CA PRO A 5 8.05 7.93 5.84
C PRO A 5 7.09 9.05 5.42
N VAL A 6 7.64 10.25 5.24
CA VAL A 6 6.88 11.46 4.86
C VAL A 6 6.66 11.52 3.36
N SER A 7 7.64 11.01 2.59
CA SER A 7 7.63 11.07 1.13
C SER A 7 8.10 9.74 0.52
N PRO A 8 7.31 8.67 0.67
CA PRO A 8 7.67 7.37 0.10
C PRO A 8 7.56 7.39 -1.43
N LEU A 9 8.55 6.79 -2.09
CA LEU A 9 8.62 6.69 -3.53
C LEU A 9 8.08 5.35 -4.03
N PHE A 10 7.11 5.38 -4.95
CA PHE A 10 6.66 4.17 -5.65
C PHE A 10 7.71 3.66 -6.63
N VAL A 11 8.00 2.37 -6.55
CA VAL A 11 8.96 1.68 -7.43
C VAL A 11 8.30 0.42 -7.98
N PRO A 12 8.14 0.30 -9.32
CA PRO A 12 7.62 -0.93 -9.93
C PRO A 12 8.48 -2.13 -9.55
N ALA A 13 7.87 -3.17 -8.99
CA ALA A 13 8.59 -4.35 -8.50
C ALA A 13 9.26 -5.17 -9.61
N ASN A 14 8.85 -5.01 -10.86
CA ASN A 14 9.51 -5.61 -12.04
C ASN A 14 10.73 -4.84 -12.53
N LYS A 15 11.15 -3.77 -11.81
CA LYS A 15 12.32 -2.93 -12.13
C LYS A 15 13.32 -2.96 -10.98
N LEU A 16 13.97 -4.10 -10.77
CA LEU A 16 14.89 -4.30 -9.65
C LEU A 16 16.04 -3.28 -9.62
N ASP A 17 16.56 -2.88 -10.79
CA ASP A 17 17.57 -1.83 -10.92
C ASP A 17 17.05 -0.44 -10.48
N TRP A 18 15.75 -0.22 -10.50
CA TRP A 18 15.15 1.01 -10.00
C TRP A 18 15.04 1.00 -8.47
N ILE A 19 14.90 -0.16 -7.84
CA ILE A 19 14.95 -0.28 -6.37
C ILE A 19 16.32 0.17 -5.87
N GLU A 20 17.41 -0.26 -6.51
CA GLU A 20 18.78 0.14 -6.15
C GLU A 20 18.99 1.66 -6.29
N LYS A 21 18.46 2.26 -7.36
CA LYS A 21 18.51 3.72 -7.57
C LYS A 21 17.67 4.47 -6.54
N ALA A 22 16.48 3.95 -6.22
CA ALA A 22 15.56 4.54 -5.25
C ALA A 22 16.14 4.54 -3.83
N VAL A 23 16.85 3.48 -3.43
CA VAL A 23 17.56 3.40 -2.14
C VAL A 23 18.61 4.52 -1.99
N THR A 24 19.19 4.98 -3.09
CA THR A 24 20.19 6.07 -3.10
C THR A 24 19.59 7.45 -3.36
N SER A 25 18.27 7.54 -3.50
CA SER A 25 17.57 8.81 -3.69
C SER A 25 17.33 9.54 -2.35
N GLU A 26 16.71 10.72 -2.41
CA GLU A 26 16.33 11.49 -1.22
C GLU A 26 14.99 11.00 -0.61
N ALA A 27 14.38 9.95 -1.16
CA ALA A 27 13.15 9.38 -0.60
C ALA A 27 13.41 8.77 0.78
N ASP A 28 12.55 9.09 1.75
CA ASP A 28 12.66 8.59 3.11
C ASP A 28 11.97 7.23 3.32
N GLY A 29 11.33 6.71 2.28
CA GLY A 29 10.73 5.39 2.20
C GLY A 29 10.46 4.95 0.78
N LEU A 30 10.21 3.66 0.58
CA LEU A 30 9.87 3.10 -0.72
C LEU A 30 8.53 2.35 -0.63
N ILE A 31 7.82 2.28 -1.77
CA ILE A 31 6.67 1.40 -1.97
C ILE A 31 6.98 0.52 -3.16
N LEU A 32 7.29 -0.75 -2.91
CA LEU A 32 7.53 -1.74 -3.96
C LEU A 32 6.18 -2.20 -4.51
N ASP A 33 5.90 -1.83 -5.74
CA ASP A 33 4.58 -1.97 -6.32
C ASP A 33 4.43 -3.25 -7.16
N LEU A 34 3.51 -4.13 -6.76
CA LEU A 34 3.11 -5.34 -7.49
C LEU A 34 1.78 -5.19 -8.22
N GLU A 35 1.09 -4.06 -8.03
CA GLU A 35 -0.25 -3.88 -8.58
C GLU A 35 -0.21 -3.23 -9.97
N ASP A 36 -0.55 -1.95 -10.08
CA ASP A 36 -0.82 -1.28 -11.35
C ASP A 36 0.42 -1.13 -12.23
N SER A 37 1.59 -0.97 -11.63
CA SER A 37 2.83 -0.83 -12.38
C SER A 37 3.34 -2.14 -13.00
N VAL A 38 2.75 -3.29 -12.62
CA VAL A 38 3.14 -4.61 -13.12
C VAL A 38 2.02 -5.23 -13.95
N PRO A 39 2.24 -5.46 -15.25
CA PRO A 39 1.25 -6.12 -16.10
C PRO A 39 0.86 -7.49 -15.57
N ILE A 40 -0.43 -7.86 -15.69
CA ILE A 40 -0.98 -9.11 -15.15
C ILE A 40 -0.16 -10.35 -15.57
N LYS A 41 0.35 -10.38 -16.78
CA LYS A 41 1.15 -11.49 -17.33
C LYS A 41 2.52 -11.62 -16.66
N GLU A 42 3.01 -10.56 -16.05
CA GLU A 42 4.33 -10.50 -15.42
C GLU A 42 4.27 -10.69 -13.90
N LYS A 43 3.09 -10.56 -13.26
CA LYS A 43 2.96 -10.55 -11.79
C LYS A 43 3.61 -11.75 -11.13
N ASN A 44 3.39 -12.96 -11.63
CA ASN A 44 3.97 -14.17 -11.06
C ASN A 44 5.51 -14.22 -11.20
N LYS A 45 6.03 -13.81 -12.37
CA LYS A 45 7.47 -13.70 -12.61
C LYS A 45 8.08 -12.63 -11.69
N THR A 46 7.47 -11.46 -11.63
CA THR A 46 7.91 -10.31 -10.79
C THR A 46 7.98 -10.70 -9.32
N ARG A 47 6.95 -11.40 -8.81
CA ARG A 47 6.94 -11.91 -7.43
C ARG A 47 8.14 -12.81 -7.15
N GLY A 48 8.43 -13.77 -8.03
CA GLY A 48 9.58 -14.66 -7.89
C GLY A 48 10.92 -13.91 -7.95
N GLU A 49 11.06 -12.95 -8.86
CA GLU A 49 12.26 -12.09 -8.95
C GLU A 49 12.44 -11.22 -7.71
N LEU A 50 11.37 -10.61 -7.22
CA LEU A 50 11.39 -9.81 -5.99
C LEU A 50 11.70 -10.67 -4.75
N THR A 51 11.15 -11.89 -4.66
CA THR A 51 11.48 -12.86 -3.60
C THR A 51 12.99 -13.14 -3.56
N ASN A 52 13.58 -13.45 -4.71
CA ASN A 52 15.01 -13.69 -4.82
C ASN A 52 15.85 -12.46 -4.47
N TYR A 53 15.41 -11.29 -4.91
CA TYR A 53 16.06 -10.03 -4.59
C TYR A 53 16.06 -9.75 -3.08
N LEU A 54 14.91 -9.81 -2.42
CA LEU A 54 14.77 -9.57 -0.98
C LEU A 54 15.52 -10.59 -0.13
N SER A 55 15.62 -11.84 -0.61
CA SER A 55 16.39 -12.90 0.07
C SER A 55 17.90 -12.70 -0.01
N SER A 56 18.40 -12.04 -1.07
CA SER A 56 19.85 -11.90 -1.34
C SER A 56 20.39 -10.50 -1.08
N GLN A 57 19.53 -9.49 -1.13
CA GLN A 57 19.89 -8.07 -0.99
C GLN A 57 19.17 -7.45 0.19
N LYS A 58 19.83 -6.50 0.86
CA LYS A 58 19.21 -5.72 1.93
C LYS A 58 18.82 -4.34 1.41
N ILE A 59 17.53 -4.05 1.43
CA ILE A 59 17.05 -2.68 1.24
C ILE A 59 17.29 -1.92 2.54
N THR A 60 18.09 -0.87 2.49
CA THR A 60 18.46 -0.08 3.68
C THR A 60 17.45 1.01 4.01
N THR A 61 16.69 1.47 3.02
CA THR A 61 15.60 2.43 3.18
C THR A 61 14.35 1.71 3.69
N PRO A 62 13.59 2.28 4.65
CA PRO A 62 12.30 1.73 5.06
C PRO A 62 11.35 1.55 3.87
N PHE A 63 10.61 0.43 3.82
CA PHE A 63 9.74 0.20 2.67
C PHE A 63 8.45 -0.54 3.01
N PHE A 64 7.45 -0.30 2.15
CA PHE A 64 6.22 -1.06 2.05
C PHE A 64 6.22 -1.91 0.78
N ILE A 65 5.38 -2.93 0.75
CA ILE A 65 5.03 -3.66 -0.48
C ILE A 65 3.56 -3.36 -0.78
N ARG A 66 3.27 -2.76 -1.96
CA ARG A 66 1.90 -2.67 -2.44
C ARG A 66 1.54 -3.99 -3.13
N THR A 67 0.63 -4.73 -2.50
CA THR A 67 0.12 -6.00 -3.02
C THR A 67 -0.93 -5.77 -4.10
N ASN A 68 -1.32 -6.82 -4.77
CA ASN A 68 -2.61 -6.86 -5.47
C ASN A 68 -3.76 -6.93 -4.44
N PRO A 69 -5.02 -6.63 -4.83
CA PRO A 69 -6.17 -6.78 -3.93
C PRO A 69 -6.18 -8.15 -3.25
N LEU A 70 -6.30 -8.20 -1.93
CA LEU A 70 -6.20 -9.45 -1.14
C LEU A 70 -7.32 -10.45 -1.47
N THR A 71 -8.42 -10.00 -2.03
CA THR A 71 -9.50 -10.85 -2.54
C THR A 71 -9.12 -11.60 -3.82
N SER A 72 -8.13 -11.09 -4.56
CA SER A 72 -7.62 -11.71 -5.80
C SER A 72 -6.68 -12.89 -5.53
N LYS A 73 -6.46 -13.71 -6.56
CA LYS A 73 -5.45 -14.77 -6.53
C LYS A 73 -4.04 -14.19 -6.36
N GLU A 74 -3.73 -13.15 -7.13
CA GLU A 74 -2.43 -12.47 -7.12
C GLU A 74 -2.11 -11.88 -5.75
N GLY A 75 -3.08 -11.21 -5.11
CA GLY A 75 -2.90 -10.62 -3.78
C GLY A 75 -2.63 -11.67 -2.71
N LYS A 76 -3.30 -12.83 -2.77
CA LYS A 76 -3.03 -13.96 -1.86
C LYS A 76 -1.63 -14.53 -2.06
N GLU A 77 -1.18 -14.63 -3.31
CA GLU A 77 0.17 -15.11 -3.63
C GLU A 77 1.25 -14.09 -3.22
N ASP A 78 0.95 -12.78 -3.26
CA ASP A 78 1.89 -11.73 -2.84
C ASP A 78 2.28 -11.85 -1.35
N LEU A 79 1.41 -12.44 -0.52
CA LEU A 79 1.70 -12.62 0.91
C LEU A 79 2.92 -13.50 1.19
N SER A 80 3.35 -14.32 0.22
CA SER A 80 4.61 -15.09 0.36
C SER A 80 5.84 -14.21 0.53
N LEU A 81 5.79 -12.94 0.10
CA LEU A 81 6.89 -11.99 0.29
C LEU A 81 7.12 -11.61 1.76
N LEU A 82 6.14 -11.81 2.64
CA LEU A 82 6.30 -11.56 4.08
C LEU A 82 7.41 -12.42 4.71
N GLU A 83 7.69 -13.58 4.15
CA GLU A 83 8.72 -14.50 4.65
C GLU A 83 10.15 -13.99 4.40
N VAL A 84 10.32 -13.10 3.41
CA VAL A 84 11.65 -12.63 2.94
C VAL A 84 11.84 -11.11 3.03
N ALA A 85 10.85 -10.37 3.52
CA ALA A 85 10.82 -8.92 3.46
C ALA A 85 11.97 -8.22 4.23
N GLY A 86 12.48 -8.83 5.32
CA GLY A 86 13.67 -8.32 6.04
C GLY A 86 13.39 -7.19 7.02
N GLU A 87 14.48 -6.61 7.58
CA GLU A 87 14.42 -5.73 8.76
C GLU A 87 13.80 -4.34 8.50
N ASN A 88 13.95 -3.79 7.29
CA ASN A 88 13.45 -2.45 6.94
C ASN A 88 12.06 -2.49 6.31
N PHE A 89 11.44 -3.66 6.24
CA PHE A 89 10.06 -3.80 5.84
C PHE A 89 9.15 -3.22 6.92
N ILE A 90 8.32 -2.24 6.55
CA ILE A 90 7.38 -1.60 7.48
C ILE A 90 6.06 -2.36 7.50
N GLY A 91 5.54 -2.74 6.33
CA GLY A 91 4.24 -3.37 6.20
C GLY A 91 3.73 -3.43 4.76
N LEU A 92 2.48 -3.78 4.60
CA LEU A 92 1.82 -3.81 3.31
C LEU A 92 1.08 -2.50 3.02
N MET A 93 0.98 -2.14 1.75
CA MET A 93 -0.03 -1.24 1.23
C MET A 93 -1.05 -2.08 0.47
N VAL A 94 -2.32 -2.04 0.91
CA VAL A 94 -3.38 -2.91 0.39
C VAL A 94 -4.37 -2.07 -0.41
N PRO A 95 -4.46 -2.30 -1.73
CA PRO A 95 -5.39 -1.60 -2.60
C PRO A 95 -6.80 -2.21 -2.53
N LYS A 96 -7.79 -1.42 -2.95
CA LYS A 96 -9.19 -1.84 -3.21
C LYS A 96 -9.85 -2.59 -2.05
N ILE A 97 -9.47 -2.20 -0.82
CA ILE A 97 -10.04 -2.78 0.38
C ILE A 97 -11.37 -2.09 0.71
N GLU A 98 -12.39 -2.89 0.95
CA GLU A 98 -13.74 -2.40 1.22
C GLU A 98 -14.31 -2.92 2.56
N ASP A 99 -13.78 -4.03 3.08
CA ASP A 99 -14.22 -4.65 4.33
C ASP A 99 -13.02 -4.98 5.23
N PRO A 100 -13.06 -4.66 6.53
CA PRO A 100 -12.02 -5.07 7.49
C PRO A 100 -11.76 -6.57 7.52
N ALA A 101 -12.76 -7.39 7.19
CA ALA A 101 -12.64 -8.85 7.15
C ALA A 101 -11.56 -9.32 6.13
N GLU A 102 -11.27 -8.52 5.11
CA GLU A 102 -10.21 -8.83 4.13
C GLU A 102 -8.80 -8.88 4.78
N LEU A 103 -8.61 -8.22 5.91
CA LEU A 103 -7.35 -8.22 6.67
C LEU A 103 -7.24 -9.36 7.69
N MET A 104 -8.33 -10.06 8.00
CA MET A 104 -8.36 -11.05 9.12
C MET A 104 -7.38 -12.21 8.95
N GLY A 105 -6.97 -12.54 7.72
CA GLY A 105 -5.98 -13.58 7.45
C GLY A 105 -4.52 -13.15 7.67
N LEU A 106 -4.26 -11.87 7.89
CA LEU A 106 -2.92 -11.33 8.09
C LEU A 106 -2.49 -11.43 9.57
N PRO A 107 -1.17 -11.54 9.85
CA PRO A 107 -0.65 -11.47 11.23
C PRO A 107 -1.12 -10.20 11.95
N GLU A 108 -1.49 -10.30 13.21
CA GLU A 108 -1.97 -9.14 14.00
C GLU A 108 -0.91 -8.04 14.18
N THR A 109 0.38 -8.40 14.11
CA THR A 109 1.50 -7.47 14.23
C THR A 109 1.87 -6.80 12.92
N LEU A 110 1.29 -7.23 11.80
CA LEU A 110 1.58 -6.67 10.49
C LEU A 110 0.94 -5.28 10.37
N LYS A 111 1.75 -4.30 9.99
CA LYS A 111 1.25 -2.96 9.68
C LYS A 111 0.70 -2.91 8.27
N VAL A 112 -0.47 -2.31 8.13
CA VAL A 112 -1.16 -2.17 6.85
C VAL A 112 -1.48 -0.70 6.59
N VAL A 113 -1.09 -0.20 5.43
CA VAL A 113 -1.63 1.03 4.86
C VAL A 113 -2.76 0.61 3.93
N ILE A 114 -3.98 1.02 4.22
CA ILE A 114 -5.11 0.79 3.34
C ILE A 114 -5.18 1.90 2.28
N LEU A 115 -5.40 1.52 1.02
CA LEU A 115 -5.59 2.45 -0.09
C LEU A 115 -7.09 2.60 -0.36
N VAL A 116 -7.60 3.79 -0.04
CA VAL A 116 -9.03 4.12 -0.16
C VAL A 116 -9.26 4.71 -1.55
N GLU A 117 -9.81 3.90 -2.43
CA GLU A 117 -9.90 4.19 -3.86
C GLU A 117 -11.19 3.72 -4.51
N THR A 118 -12.17 3.29 -3.67
CA THR A 118 -13.53 2.96 -4.10
C THR A 118 -14.57 3.72 -3.27
N PRO A 119 -15.77 3.99 -3.79
CA PRO A 119 -16.86 4.57 -3.02
C PRO A 119 -17.26 3.74 -1.81
N ALA A 120 -17.22 2.40 -1.93
CA ALA A 120 -17.50 1.49 -0.82
C ALA A 120 -16.49 1.63 0.32
N ALA A 121 -15.19 1.77 -0.01
CA ALA A 121 -14.15 2.02 0.99
C ALA A 121 -14.38 3.35 1.73
N ILE A 122 -14.81 4.40 1.02
CA ILE A 122 -15.18 5.69 1.64
C ILE A 122 -16.33 5.51 2.62
N GLU A 123 -17.38 4.77 2.26
CA GLU A 123 -18.52 4.55 3.16
C GLU A 123 -18.15 3.69 4.37
N ASN A 124 -17.31 2.68 4.19
CA ASN A 124 -16.88 1.75 5.24
C ASN A 124 -15.65 2.26 6.05
N LEU A 125 -15.19 3.47 5.80
CA LEU A 125 -13.92 3.98 6.33
C LEU A 125 -13.83 3.95 7.87
N ALA A 126 -14.95 4.12 8.57
CA ALA A 126 -14.99 4.06 10.02
C ALA A 126 -14.57 2.68 10.56
N SER A 127 -15.08 1.61 9.95
CA SER A 127 -14.74 0.24 10.32
C SER A 127 -13.36 -0.17 9.84
N LEU A 128 -12.97 0.25 8.64
CA LEU A 128 -11.64 0.01 8.09
C LEU A 128 -10.55 0.65 8.96
N ALA A 129 -10.71 1.93 9.31
CA ALA A 129 -9.74 2.66 10.13
C ALA A 129 -9.61 2.12 11.56
N ALA A 130 -10.65 1.48 12.10
CA ALA A 130 -10.65 0.89 13.44
C ALA A 130 -10.00 -0.50 13.49
N GLU A 131 -9.66 -1.11 12.34
CA GLU A 131 -8.99 -2.42 12.30
C GLU A 131 -7.55 -2.28 12.85
N LYS A 132 -7.17 -3.15 13.77
CA LYS A 132 -5.92 -3.05 14.56
C LYS A 132 -4.64 -3.07 13.72
N ARG A 133 -4.66 -3.70 12.53
CA ARG A 133 -3.53 -3.78 11.62
C ARG A 133 -3.34 -2.50 10.83
N VAL A 134 -4.39 -1.65 10.75
CA VAL A 134 -4.32 -0.41 9.99
C VAL A 134 -3.37 0.55 10.68
N TYR A 135 -2.31 0.91 9.97
CA TYR A 135 -1.24 1.79 10.39
C TYR A 135 -1.32 3.15 9.69
N GLY A 136 -1.95 3.17 8.51
CA GLY A 136 -2.17 4.36 7.73
C GLY A 136 -3.30 4.20 6.72
N ILE A 137 -3.82 5.32 6.27
CA ILE A 137 -4.90 5.42 5.28
C ILE A 137 -4.41 6.32 4.16
N ALA A 138 -4.32 5.80 2.95
CA ALA A 138 -3.92 6.54 1.77
C ALA A 138 -5.11 6.78 0.84
N LEU A 139 -5.16 7.93 0.19
CA LEU A 139 -6.13 8.21 -0.87
C LEU A 139 -5.61 7.65 -2.20
N GLY A 140 -6.38 6.79 -2.87
CA GLY A 140 -6.16 6.40 -4.26
C GLY A 140 -6.98 7.28 -5.19
N GLY A 141 -6.52 8.53 -5.38
CA GLY A 141 -7.31 9.57 -6.04
C GLY A 141 -7.69 9.27 -7.49
N ALA A 142 -6.82 8.60 -8.25
CA ALA A 142 -7.06 8.27 -9.64
C ALA A 142 -8.21 7.26 -9.80
N ASP A 143 -8.14 6.13 -9.11
CA ASP A 143 -9.17 5.08 -9.18
C ASP A 143 -10.48 5.57 -8.59
N LEU A 144 -10.43 6.25 -7.43
CA LEU A 144 -11.64 6.82 -6.83
C LEU A 144 -12.33 7.81 -7.75
N SER A 145 -11.59 8.72 -8.41
CA SER A 145 -12.17 9.66 -9.37
C SER A 145 -12.81 8.96 -10.56
N ALA A 146 -12.15 7.91 -11.06
CA ALA A 146 -12.71 7.12 -12.17
C ALA A 146 -14.03 6.45 -11.77
N GLU A 147 -14.11 5.85 -10.58
CA GLU A 147 -15.34 5.21 -10.10
C GLU A 147 -16.46 6.22 -9.79
N LEU A 148 -16.11 7.41 -9.27
CA LEU A 148 -17.08 8.49 -9.04
C LEU A 148 -17.51 9.20 -10.31
N GLY A 149 -16.85 8.97 -11.46
CA GLY A 149 -17.07 9.72 -12.69
C GLY A 149 -16.72 11.20 -12.56
N SER A 150 -15.74 11.52 -11.70
CA SER A 150 -15.27 12.87 -11.44
C SER A 150 -13.86 13.09 -11.98
N ASP A 151 -13.40 14.33 -11.96
CA ASP A 151 -11.99 14.63 -12.16
C ASP A 151 -11.19 14.44 -10.87
N MET A 152 -9.85 14.53 -10.96
CA MET A 152 -8.95 14.46 -9.80
C MET A 152 -8.76 15.81 -9.10
N SER A 153 -9.63 16.79 -9.33
CA SER A 153 -9.50 18.11 -8.71
C SER A 153 -9.57 18.04 -7.19
N TRP A 154 -9.01 19.05 -6.55
CA TRP A 154 -9.10 19.17 -5.10
C TRP A 154 -10.55 19.16 -4.61
N ASP A 155 -11.42 19.90 -5.28
CA ASP A 155 -12.82 20.07 -4.89
C ASP A 155 -13.61 18.75 -5.04
N SER A 156 -13.39 18.01 -6.12
CA SER A 156 -14.05 16.72 -6.35
C SER A 156 -13.72 15.68 -5.29
N LEU A 157 -12.50 15.69 -4.76
CA LEU A 157 -12.03 14.73 -3.77
C LEU A 157 -12.02 15.27 -2.34
N LEU A 158 -12.47 16.53 -2.11
CA LEU A 158 -12.41 17.16 -0.79
C LEU A 158 -13.16 16.37 0.29
N TYR A 159 -14.32 15.82 -0.03
CA TYR A 159 -15.08 14.99 0.91
C TYR A 159 -14.28 13.75 1.34
N SER A 160 -13.72 13.04 0.38
CA SER A 160 -12.91 11.82 0.63
C SER A 160 -11.67 12.14 1.45
N ARG A 161 -10.93 13.20 1.10
CA ARG A 161 -9.78 13.68 1.87
C ARG A 161 -10.14 14.01 3.31
N SER A 162 -11.22 14.78 3.50
CA SER A 162 -11.68 15.18 4.84
C SER A 162 -12.09 13.98 5.68
N LYS A 163 -12.77 13.00 5.08
CA LYS A 163 -13.20 11.77 5.75
C LYS A 163 -11.99 10.93 6.16
N ILE A 164 -11.00 10.76 5.29
CA ILE A 164 -9.74 10.06 5.57
C ILE A 164 -9.01 10.71 6.76
N VAL A 165 -8.76 12.01 6.72
CA VAL A 165 -8.06 12.72 7.80
C VAL A 165 -8.82 12.59 9.12
N THR A 166 -10.15 12.69 9.08
CA THR A 166 -11.00 12.56 10.28
C THR A 166 -10.85 11.16 10.91
N HIS A 167 -11.00 10.11 10.13
CA HIS A 167 -10.90 8.73 10.65
C HIS A 167 -9.48 8.33 11.03
N ALA A 168 -8.47 8.81 10.31
CA ALA A 168 -7.08 8.65 10.69
C ALA A 168 -6.80 9.28 12.06
N SER A 169 -7.28 10.50 12.29
CA SER A 169 -7.13 11.19 13.57
C SER A 169 -7.84 10.46 14.72
N ILE A 170 -9.09 10.00 14.52
CA ILE A 170 -9.85 9.26 15.53
C ILE A 170 -9.10 8.01 15.99
N ASN A 171 -8.48 7.30 15.07
CA ASN A 171 -7.82 6.02 15.34
C ASN A 171 -6.31 6.14 15.60
N GLY A 172 -5.73 7.34 15.53
CA GLY A 172 -4.31 7.58 15.76
C GLY A 172 -3.39 6.94 14.71
N VAL A 173 -3.87 6.85 13.47
CA VAL A 173 -3.12 6.31 12.32
C VAL A 173 -2.72 7.42 11.35
N PHE A 174 -1.78 7.14 10.45
CA PHE A 174 -1.31 8.13 9.47
C PHE A 174 -2.33 8.33 8.34
N SER A 175 -2.41 9.55 7.82
CA SER A 175 -3.13 9.86 6.58
C SER A 175 -2.14 10.27 5.49
N ILE A 176 -2.34 9.75 4.28
CA ILE A 176 -1.48 9.98 3.12
C ILE A 176 -2.36 10.51 1.99
N ASP A 177 -2.01 11.65 1.42
CA ASP A 177 -2.61 12.19 0.20
C ASP A 177 -1.71 11.87 -1.01
N SER A 178 -2.30 11.66 -2.19
CA SER A 178 -1.59 11.34 -3.43
C SER A 178 -2.10 12.18 -4.60
#